data_d989811d433527251d9149370dc7cc10
#
_entry.id   d989811d433527251d9149370dc7cc10
#
_cell.length_a   1.000
_cell.length_b   1.000
_cell.length_c   1.000
_cell.angle_alpha   90.00
_cell.angle_beta   90.00
_cell.angle_gamma   90.00
#
_symmetry.space_group_name_H-M   'P 1'
#
loop_
_entity.id
_entity.type
_entity.pdbx_description
1 polymer ?
#
loop_
_entity_poly.entity_id
_entity_poly.type
_entity_poly.pdbx_seq_one_letter_code
_entity_poly.pdbx_strand_id
1 'polypeptide(L)'
;MKTSKLILVLQATLFLGALSTASAHIGYTGRNFGTYSGTDLTQTITNQNVSSDYGWADATDANLGDTHKTRAFRFTLTTNAWVTLSFQGLAYTAGANNYTALALPAFSLFRGVAAAATHDGSAISTAWRDATYGTNATEGSLNALGDWKIGSDAGTTFADLSSFTYIGNAADGSSANYGTPATSLTLADGTVVPNGTINGDGNADGVVTGSFYLTAGDYSVFAGGANYSGVNTNTSYGIQGTFTAVPEPSTWGLLIVALAMVGLVVRAKQRKAETATQQ
;
A
#
# COMPACT_ATOMS: atom_id res chain seq x y z
N MET A 1 -9.65 -14.39 -80.57
CA MET A 1 -8.83 -13.78 -79.52
C MET A 1 -9.72 -13.28 -78.42
N LYS A 2 -9.74 -13.95 -77.29
CA LYS A 2 -10.56 -13.57 -76.11
C LYS A 2 -9.61 -12.98 -75.06
N THR A 3 -9.73 -11.71 -74.80
CA THR A 3 -8.98 -10.99 -73.77
C THR A 3 -9.68 -11.14 -72.42
N SER A 4 -9.09 -11.91 -71.53
CA SER A 4 -9.55 -12.04 -70.14
C SER A 4 -9.09 -10.82 -69.35
N LYS A 5 -10.06 -10.08 -68.81
CA LYS A 5 -9.79 -8.98 -67.86
C LYS A 5 -9.59 -9.58 -66.46
N LEU A 6 -8.39 -9.51 -65.95
CA LEU A 6 -8.08 -9.86 -64.58
C LEU A 6 -8.50 -8.69 -63.67
N ILE A 7 -9.54 -8.92 -62.87
CA ILE A 7 -9.96 -7.95 -61.83
C ILE A 7 -9.17 -8.27 -60.58
N LEU A 8 -8.21 -7.38 -60.28
CA LEU A 8 -7.47 -7.42 -59.03
C LEU A 8 -8.30 -6.78 -57.93
N VAL A 9 -8.94 -7.61 -57.08
CA VAL A 9 -9.63 -7.10 -55.89
C VAL A 9 -8.58 -6.87 -54.79
N LEU A 10 -8.23 -5.64 -54.57
CA LEU A 10 -7.39 -5.22 -53.45
C LEU A 10 -8.23 -5.20 -52.17
N GLN A 11 -8.19 -6.24 -51.38
CA GLN A 11 -8.75 -6.25 -50.03
C GLN A 11 -7.83 -5.44 -49.11
N ALA A 12 -8.16 -4.16 -48.92
CA ALA A 12 -7.62 -3.37 -47.85
C ALA A 12 -8.20 -3.84 -46.51
N THR A 13 -7.53 -4.73 -45.84
CA THR A 13 -7.84 -5.09 -44.45
C THR A 13 -7.48 -3.91 -43.59
N LEU A 14 -8.50 -3.13 -43.23
CA LEU A 14 -8.39 -2.04 -42.27
C LEU A 14 -8.17 -2.70 -40.89
N PHE A 15 -6.93 -2.81 -40.46
CA PHE A 15 -6.60 -3.10 -39.05
C PHE A 15 -6.98 -1.86 -38.25
N LEU A 16 -8.23 -1.80 -37.79
CA LEU A 16 -8.56 -0.98 -36.62
C LEU A 16 -7.89 -1.64 -35.43
N GLY A 17 -6.64 -1.30 -35.18
CA GLY A 17 -6.01 -1.52 -33.91
C GLY A 17 -6.86 -0.75 -32.89
N ALA A 18 -7.62 -1.49 -32.10
CA ALA A 18 -8.18 -0.94 -30.87
C ALA A 18 -6.99 -0.44 -30.04
N LEU A 19 -6.75 0.85 -30.07
CA LEU A 19 -5.94 1.53 -29.08
C LEU A 19 -6.70 1.33 -27.78
N SER A 20 -6.45 0.23 -27.09
CA SER A 20 -6.79 0.11 -25.69
C SER A 20 -5.97 1.21 -25.01
N THR A 21 -6.62 2.32 -24.69
CA THR A 21 -6.11 3.22 -23.69
C THR A 21 -5.81 2.34 -22.49
N ALA A 22 -4.54 2.22 -22.13
CA ALA A 22 -4.14 1.48 -20.95
C ALA A 22 -4.69 2.27 -19.75
N SER A 23 -5.97 2.03 -19.45
CA SER A 23 -6.59 2.53 -18.23
C SER A 23 -5.97 1.71 -17.10
N ALA A 24 -5.16 2.35 -16.28
CA ALA A 24 -4.53 1.68 -15.14
C ALA A 24 -5.58 1.49 -14.06
N HIS A 25 -6.35 0.43 -14.21
CA HIS A 25 -7.28 -0.03 -13.19
C HIS A 25 -6.50 -0.45 -11.95
N ILE A 26 -6.99 -0.09 -10.78
CA ILE A 26 -6.48 -0.66 -9.54
C ILE A 26 -6.76 -2.16 -9.57
N GLY A 27 -5.71 -2.95 -9.57
CA GLY A 27 -5.79 -4.40 -9.60
C GLY A 27 -4.85 -5.01 -8.59
N TYR A 28 -5.27 -6.12 -8.00
CA TYR A 28 -4.49 -6.85 -6.99
C TYR A 28 -3.98 -8.21 -7.47
N THR A 29 -4.12 -8.50 -8.77
CA THR A 29 -3.66 -9.77 -9.34
C THR A 29 -2.16 -9.95 -9.11
N GLY A 30 -1.77 -11.05 -8.45
CA GLY A 30 -0.38 -11.31 -8.07
C GLY A 30 0.14 -10.40 -6.94
N ARG A 31 -0.71 -9.58 -6.31
CA ARG A 31 -0.36 -8.62 -5.27
C ARG A 31 -1.25 -8.73 -4.04
N ASN A 32 -1.63 -9.95 -3.69
CA ASN A 32 -2.38 -10.27 -2.49
C ASN A 32 -1.48 -11.03 -1.53
N PHE A 33 -1.15 -10.43 -0.38
CA PHE A 33 -0.38 -11.06 0.68
C PHE A 33 -1.17 -12.16 1.42
N GLY A 34 -2.46 -12.33 1.11
CA GLY A 34 -3.29 -13.38 1.67
C GLY A 34 -4.14 -12.94 2.85
N THR A 35 -4.59 -13.94 3.62
CA THR A 35 -5.44 -13.73 4.78
C THR A 35 -4.72 -14.21 6.04
N TYR A 36 -4.61 -13.30 7.01
CA TYR A 36 -4.11 -13.62 8.34
C TYR A 36 -5.27 -14.06 9.24
N SER A 37 -5.06 -15.15 9.99
CA SER A 37 -6.10 -15.78 10.83
C SER A 37 -5.62 -16.10 12.27
N GLY A 38 -4.69 -15.31 12.79
CA GLY A 38 -4.27 -15.40 14.19
C GLY A 38 -2.99 -16.23 14.43
N THR A 39 -2.34 -16.71 13.37
CA THR A 39 -1.00 -17.31 13.43
C THR A 39 -0.01 -16.49 12.65
N ASP A 40 1.24 -16.42 13.08
CA ASP A 40 2.28 -15.67 12.40
C ASP A 40 2.28 -15.94 10.89
N LEU A 41 2.27 -14.89 10.11
CA LEU A 41 2.26 -14.94 8.66
C LEU A 41 3.29 -13.97 8.11
N THR A 42 4.20 -14.48 7.28
CA THR A 42 5.07 -13.63 6.47
C THR A 42 4.92 -14.00 5.01
N GLN A 43 4.67 -12.99 4.17
CA GLN A 43 4.53 -13.15 2.72
C GLN A 43 5.36 -12.09 2.02
N THR A 44 6.09 -12.51 0.99
CA THR A 44 6.86 -11.61 0.13
C THR A 44 6.37 -11.73 -1.31
N ILE A 45 6.11 -10.61 -1.94
CA ILE A 45 5.72 -10.50 -3.35
C ILE A 45 6.85 -9.75 -4.08
N THR A 46 7.51 -10.46 -4.97
CA THR A 46 8.65 -9.96 -5.75
C THR A 46 8.25 -9.61 -7.18
N ASN A 47 9.19 -9.05 -7.93
CA ASN A 47 9.05 -8.80 -9.38
C ASN A 47 7.83 -7.95 -9.72
N GLN A 48 7.57 -6.96 -8.89
CA GLN A 48 6.57 -5.94 -9.16
C GLN A 48 7.28 -4.69 -9.70
N ASN A 49 6.54 -3.87 -10.46
CA ASN A 49 7.09 -2.63 -10.97
C ASN A 49 6.16 -1.46 -10.75
N VAL A 50 6.73 -0.30 -10.52
CA VAL A 50 6.08 1.00 -10.56
C VAL A 50 6.46 1.73 -11.85
N SER A 51 5.61 2.67 -12.31
CA SER A 51 5.77 3.27 -13.64
C SER A 51 6.68 4.50 -13.66
N SER A 52 7.19 4.93 -12.51
CA SER A 52 8.17 6.03 -12.37
C SER A 52 8.81 5.98 -10.98
N ASP A 53 9.81 6.82 -10.78
CA ASP A 53 10.49 7.00 -9.48
C ASP A 53 9.77 7.97 -8.54
N TYR A 54 8.60 8.50 -8.95
CA TYR A 54 7.74 9.41 -8.21
C TYR A 54 6.27 9.00 -8.38
N GLY A 55 5.34 9.74 -7.76
CA GLY A 55 3.89 9.54 -7.93
C GLY A 55 3.22 8.81 -6.76
N TRP A 56 3.97 8.49 -5.69
CA TRP A 56 3.35 8.04 -4.44
C TRP A 56 2.61 9.18 -3.76
N ALA A 57 3.25 10.32 -3.53
CA ALA A 57 2.64 11.59 -3.19
C ALA A 57 3.24 12.65 -4.11
N ASP A 58 2.49 13.68 -4.50
CA ASP A 58 2.99 14.73 -5.38
C ASP A 58 3.41 15.95 -4.55
N ALA A 59 4.65 16.36 -4.69
CA ALA A 59 5.15 17.54 -4.01
C ALA A 59 4.40 18.83 -4.42
N THR A 60 3.80 18.86 -5.59
CA THR A 60 3.03 20.00 -6.10
C THR A 60 1.65 20.08 -5.47
N ASP A 61 0.96 18.96 -5.39
CA ASP A 61 -0.39 18.82 -4.84
C ASP A 61 -0.38 18.31 -3.39
N ALA A 62 0.75 18.43 -2.73
CA ALA A 62 1.02 18.12 -1.33
C ALA A 62 0.89 16.62 -0.99
N ASN A 63 -0.29 16.05 -1.05
CA ASN A 63 -0.57 14.66 -0.61
C ASN A 63 -1.20 13.83 -1.70
N LEU A 64 -1.53 14.39 -2.85
CA LEU A 64 -2.08 13.62 -3.94
C LEU A 64 -0.98 12.90 -4.71
N GLY A 65 -1.29 11.70 -5.14
CA GLY A 65 -0.43 10.85 -5.94
C GLY A 65 -1.20 10.27 -7.12
N ASP A 66 -0.55 9.40 -7.86
CA ASP A 66 -1.07 8.83 -9.10
C ASP A 66 -1.11 7.30 -9.00
N THR A 67 -2.31 6.72 -9.05
CA THR A 67 -2.47 5.26 -9.03
C THR A 67 -1.87 4.58 -10.27
N HIS A 68 -1.66 5.32 -11.37
CA HIS A 68 -0.98 4.81 -12.56
C HIS A 68 0.52 4.60 -12.33
N LYS A 69 1.11 5.37 -11.42
CA LYS A 69 2.53 5.31 -11.08
C LYS A 69 2.81 4.37 -9.92
N THR A 70 1.83 4.15 -9.04
CA THR A 70 1.94 3.26 -7.87
C THR A 70 1.51 1.83 -8.18
N ARG A 71 1.74 0.93 -7.23
CA ARG A 71 1.21 -0.45 -7.24
C ARG A 71 0.37 -0.71 -6.01
N ALA A 72 -0.83 -1.22 -6.25
CA ALA A 72 -1.73 -1.61 -5.19
C ALA A 72 -1.49 -3.06 -4.78
N PHE A 73 -1.30 -3.27 -3.49
CA PHE A 73 -1.27 -4.57 -2.82
C PHE A 73 -2.46 -4.67 -1.87
N ARG A 74 -2.83 -5.87 -1.46
CA ARG A 74 -3.88 -6.08 -0.47
C ARG A 74 -3.57 -7.22 0.49
N PHE A 75 -4.26 -7.22 1.63
CA PHE A 75 -4.35 -8.33 2.56
C PHE A 75 -5.66 -8.27 3.33
N THR A 76 -6.02 -9.37 3.99
CA THR A 76 -7.19 -9.45 4.87
C THR A 76 -6.76 -9.92 6.26
N LEU A 77 -7.29 -9.31 7.30
CA LEU A 77 -7.16 -9.76 8.67
C LEU A 77 -8.51 -10.28 9.16
N THR A 78 -8.58 -11.50 9.66
CA THR A 78 -9.79 -12.03 10.32
C THR A 78 -9.80 -11.77 11.82
N THR A 79 -8.65 -11.42 12.39
CA THR A 79 -8.44 -11.01 13.77
C THR A 79 -7.51 -9.80 13.81
N ASN A 80 -7.49 -9.08 14.91
CA ASN A 80 -6.53 -7.99 15.12
C ASN A 80 -5.10 -8.51 15.10
N ALA A 81 -4.17 -7.68 14.62
CA ALA A 81 -2.77 -8.06 14.50
C ALA A 81 -1.85 -6.83 14.50
N TRP A 82 -0.61 -7.03 14.94
CA TRP A 82 0.49 -6.17 14.54
C TRP A 82 0.93 -6.57 13.13
N VAL A 83 0.90 -5.60 12.23
CA VAL A 83 1.30 -5.77 10.83
C VAL A 83 2.52 -4.92 10.56
N THR A 84 3.56 -5.54 10.02
CA THR A 84 4.73 -4.86 9.48
C THR A 84 4.72 -4.98 7.97
N LEU A 85 4.79 -3.86 7.29
CA LEU A 85 4.93 -3.74 5.85
C LEU A 85 6.33 -3.22 5.54
N SER A 86 7.01 -3.87 4.59
CA SER A 86 8.29 -3.40 4.07
C SER A 86 8.24 -3.39 2.55
N PHE A 87 8.69 -2.29 1.95
CA PHE A 87 8.86 -2.19 0.51
C PHE A 87 10.31 -1.86 0.19
N GLN A 88 10.85 -2.55 -0.81
CA GLN A 88 12.24 -2.43 -1.21
C GLN A 88 12.33 -2.30 -2.72
N GLY A 89 13.21 -1.42 -3.19
CA GLY A 89 13.63 -1.41 -4.58
C GLY A 89 14.38 -2.70 -4.93
N LEU A 90 13.92 -3.41 -5.97
CA LEU A 90 14.53 -4.66 -6.40
C LEU A 90 14.62 -4.71 -7.91
N ALA A 91 15.85 -4.75 -8.43
CA ALA A 91 16.07 -4.93 -9.85
C ALA A 91 15.70 -6.36 -10.27
N TYR A 92 15.04 -6.50 -11.42
CA TYR A 92 14.73 -7.80 -12.00
C TYR A 92 14.55 -7.72 -13.52
N THR A 93 14.51 -8.87 -14.18
CA THR A 93 14.24 -8.99 -15.61
C THR A 93 12.97 -9.80 -15.82
N ALA A 94 12.07 -9.31 -16.67
CA ALA A 94 10.87 -10.04 -17.09
C ALA A 94 10.74 -9.97 -18.61
N GLY A 95 10.88 -11.12 -19.27
CA GLY A 95 10.95 -11.18 -20.72
C GLY A 95 12.12 -10.37 -21.26
N ALA A 96 11.86 -9.42 -22.14
CA ALA A 96 12.87 -8.51 -22.71
C ALA A 96 13.08 -7.23 -21.88
N ASN A 97 12.34 -7.03 -20.80
CA ASN A 97 12.37 -5.80 -20.01
C ASN A 97 13.28 -5.97 -18.79
N ASN A 98 14.18 -5.01 -18.60
CA ASN A 98 15.00 -4.89 -17.41
C ASN A 98 14.47 -3.75 -16.54
N TYR A 99 14.20 -4.04 -15.29
CA TYR A 99 13.73 -3.08 -14.30
C TYR A 99 14.84 -2.80 -13.31
N THR A 100 15.25 -1.56 -13.19
CA THR A 100 16.18 -1.13 -12.15
C THR A 100 15.48 -1.03 -10.81
N ALA A 101 16.21 -1.15 -9.72
CA ALA A 101 15.63 -0.99 -8.38
C ALA A 101 15.10 0.43 -8.18
N LEU A 102 13.93 0.57 -7.56
CA LEU A 102 13.42 1.86 -7.13
C LEU A 102 14.29 2.41 -5.98
N ALA A 103 14.84 3.60 -6.16
CA ALA A 103 15.80 4.16 -5.20
C ALA A 103 15.15 4.66 -3.91
N LEU A 104 13.96 5.25 -4.00
CA LEU A 104 13.24 5.84 -2.88
C LEU A 104 11.80 5.28 -2.84
N PRO A 105 11.60 4.07 -2.32
CA PRO A 105 10.26 3.50 -2.17
C PRO A 105 9.47 4.22 -1.06
N ALA A 106 8.17 4.31 -1.26
CA ALA A 106 7.22 4.75 -0.26
C ALA A 106 5.92 3.96 -0.37
N PHE A 107 5.15 3.95 0.70
CA PHE A 107 3.81 3.36 0.67
C PHE A 107 2.84 4.07 1.60
N SER A 108 1.56 3.92 1.29
CA SER A 108 0.45 4.28 2.17
C SER A 108 -0.45 3.08 2.40
N LEU A 109 -0.91 2.95 3.63
CA LEU A 109 -1.79 1.89 4.10
C LEU A 109 -3.20 2.45 4.34
N PHE A 110 -4.19 1.74 3.83
CA PHE A 110 -5.61 2.10 3.95
C PHE A 110 -6.45 0.89 4.36
N ARG A 111 -7.51 1.17 5.10
CA ARG A 111 -8.63 0.24 5.23
C ARG A 111 -9.53 0.39 4.02
N GLY A 112 -9.90 -0.72 3.40
CA GLY A 112 -10.71 -0.78 2.19
C GLY A 112 -9.97 -1.42 1.02
N VAL A 113 -10.73 -1.90 0.04
CA VAL A 113 -10.23 -2.45 -1.22
C VAL A 113 -10.99 -1.84 -2.39
N ALA A 114 -10.30 -1.65 -3.50
CA ALA A 114 -10.91 -1.16 -4.72
C ALA A 114 -11.85 -2.22 -5.31
N ALA A 115 -13.01 -1.79 -5.76
CA ALA A 115 -13.86 -2.58 -6.64
C ALA A 115 -13.16 -2.80 -8.00
N ALA A 116 -13.63 -3.78 -8.75
CA ALA A 116 -13.10 -4.05 -10.08
C ALA A 116 -13.27 -2.82 -11.00
N ALA A 117 -12.31 -2.63 -11.88
CA ALA A 117 -12.29 -1.56 -12.89
C ALA A 117 -12.25 -0.11 -12.35
N THR A 118 -11.91 0.10 -11.08
CA THR A 118 -11.67 1.46 -10.56
C THR A 118 -10.35 2.02 -11.07
N HIS A 119 -10.33 3.30 -11.43
CA HIS A 119 -9.12 3.98 -11.90
C HIS A 119 -9.22 5.51 -11.75
N ASP A 120 -8.09 6.19 -11.72
CA ASP A 120 -8.00 7.64 -11.55
C ASP A 120 -8.68 8.44 -12.68
N GLY A 121 -8.67 7.92 -13.90
CA GLY A 121 -9.21 8.60 -15.07
C GLY A 121 -10.74 8.55 -15.19
N SER A 122 -11.46 7.86 -14.29
CA SER A 122 -12.92 7.85 -14.36
C SER A 122 -13.49 9.22 -14.01
N ALA A 123 -14.58 9.60 -14.73
CA ALA A 123 -15.23 10.90 -14.51
C ALA A 123 -15.69 11.09 -13.06
N ILE A 124 -16.15 10.02 -12.42
CA ILE A 124 -16.63 10.08 -11.03
C ILE A 124 -15.48 10.20 -10.01
N SER A 125 -14.32 9.57 -10.28
CA SER A 125 -13.12 9.73 -9.45
C SER A 125 -12.63 11.17 -9.49
N THR A 126 -12.50 11.72 -10.69
CA THR A 126 -12.11 13.11 -10.90
C THR A 126 -13.07 14.09 -10.24
N ALA A 127 -14.38 13.90 -10.42
CA ALA A 127 -15.39 14.75 -9.81
C ALA A 127 -15.34 14.73 -8.29
N TRP A 128 -15.13 13.55 -7.68
CA TRP A 128 -15.00 13.45 -6.24
C TRP A 128 -13.71 14.14 -5.73
N ARG A 129 -12.57 13.89 -6.40
CA ARG A 129 -11.30 14.54 -6.09
C ARG A 129 -11.43 16.05 -6.10
N ASP A 130 -11.97 16.59 -7.19
CA ASP A 130 -12.10 18.03 -7.38
C ASP A 130 -13.07 18.67 -6.37
N ALA A 131 -14.15 17.97 -6.03
CA ALA A 131 -15.07 18.41 -4.99
C ALA A 131 -14.46 18.39 -3.58
N THR A 132 -13.48 17.50 -3.34
CA THR A 132 -12.89 17.29 -2.01
C THR A 132 -11.63 18.14 -1.82
N TYR A 133 -10.77 18.23 -2.82
CA TYR A 133 -9.44 18.84 -2.72
C TYR A 133 -9.30 20.10 -3.56
N GLY A 134 -10.28 20.42 -4.41
CA GLY A 134 -10.24 21.54 -5.35
C GLY A 134 -9.77 21.15 -6.74
N THR A 135 -10.08 22.00 -7.71
CA THR A 135 -9.85 21.74 -9.15
C THR A 135 -8.41 21.90 -9.61
N ASN A 136 -7.47 22.15 -8.71
CA ASN A 136 -6.04 22.30 -9.04
C ASN A 136 -5.24 21.00 -8.94
N ALA A 137 -5.90 19.90 -8.59
CA ALA A 137 -5.24 18.61 -8.54
C ALA A 137 -4.90 18.16 -9.98
N THR A 138 -3.63 18.13 -10.31
CA THR A 138 -3.12 17.79 -11.64
C THR A 138 -2.78 16.32 -11.79
N GLU A 139 -2.59 15.64 -10.67
CA GLU A 139 -2.24 14.21 -10.61
C GLU A 139 -3.51 13.34 -10.43
N GLY A 140 -3.35 12.14 -9.93
CA GLY A 140 -4.48 11.22 -9.75
C GLY A 140 -5.38 11.52 -8.55
N SER A 141 -6.23 10.57 -8.20
CA SER A 141 -7.17 10.67 -7.09
C SER A 141 -6.62 10.05 -5.79
N LEU A 142 -5.46 9.39 -5.84
CA LEU A 142 -4.81 8.83 -4.66
C LEU A 142 -4.41 9.94 -3.70
N ASN A 143 -5.01 9.96 -2.51
CA ASN A 143 -4.47 10.76 -1.43
C ASN A 143 -3.53 9.88 -0.59
N ALA A 144 -2.24 10.06 -0.77
CA ALA A 144 -1.23 9.26 -0.08
C ALA A 144 -1.20 9.51 1.43
N LEU A 145 -1.70 10.65 1.90
CA LEU A 145 -1.63 11.09 3.28
C LEU A 145 -3.01 11.33 3.93
N GLY A 146 -4.06 10.81 3.33
CA GLY A 146 -5.42 10.98 3.85
C GLY A 146 -6.45 10.03 3.24
N ASP A 147 -7.68 10.15 3.69
CA ASP A 147 -8.80 9.38 3.14
C ASP A 147 -9.05 9.76 1.68
N TRP A 148 -9.45 8.80 0.88
CA TRP A 148 -9.78 9.06 -0.52
C TRP A 148 -10.79 8.06 -1.07
N LYS A 149 -11.32 8.36 -2.26
CA LYS A 149 -12.28 7.52 -2.97
C LYS A 149 -11.97 7.42 -4.44
N ILE A 150 -12.34 6.31 -5.05
CA ILE A 150 -12.13 6.05 -6.47
C ILE A 150 -13.24 5.18 -7.03
N GLY A 151 -13.61 5.41 -8.28
CA GLY A 151 -14.65 4.67 -8.99
C GLY A 151 -14.23 4.17 -10.34
N SER A 152 -15.16 3.53 -11.02
CA SER A 152 -15.04 3.08 -12.41
C SER A 152 -15.80 4.01 -13.36
N ASP A 153 -15.63 3.82 -14.66
CA ASP A 153 -16.39 4.54 -15.69
C ASP A 153 -17.90 4.29 -15.64
N ALA A 154 -18.31 3.18 -14.99
CA ALA A 154 -19.72 2.88 -14.77
C ALA A 154 -20.34 3.60 -13.57
N GLY A 155 -19.50 4.21 -12.69
CA GLY A 155 -19.97 4.96 -11.53
C GLY A 155 -20.60 6.29 -11.94
N THR A 156 -21.75 6.60 -11.37
CA THR A 156 -22.50 7.82 -11.68
C THR A 156 -22.71 8.72 -10.47
N THR A 157 -22.51 8.19 -9.26
CA THR A 157 -22.66 8.91 -8.00
C THR A 157 -21.51 8.65 -7.05
N PHE A 158 -21.30 9.51 -6.08
CA PHE A 158 -20.25 9.30 -5.05
C PHE A 158 -20.50 8.10 -4.15
N ALA A 159 -21.70 7.53 -4.16
CA ALA A 159 -22.02 6.26 -3.48
C ALA A 159 -21.40 5.05 -4.19
N ASP A 160 -21.11 5.16 -5.48
CA ASP A 160 -20.50 4.09 -6.29
C ASP A 160 -18.98 3.98 -6.09
N LEU A 161 -18.39 4.88 -5.31
CA LEU A 161 -16.95 4.93 -5.10
C LEU A 161 -16.50 3.94 -4.04
N SER A 162 -15.42 3.22 -4.33
CA SER A 162 -14.62 2.51 -3.33
C SER A 162 -13.97 3.54 -2.39
N SER A 163 -14.09 3.32 -1.10
CA SER A 163 -13.55 4.23 -0.08
C SER A 163 -12.33 3.63 0.59
N PHE A 164 -11.34 4.48 0.84
CA PHE A 164 -10.11 4.14 1.50
C PHE A 164 -9.94 5.05 2.72
N THR A 165 -9.95 4.44 3.91
CA THR A 165 -9.67 5.15 5.15
C THR A 165 -8.18 5.05 5.44
N TYR A 166 -7.53 6.19 5.55
CA TYR A 166 -6.10 6.29 5.78
C TYR A 166 -5.72 5.78 7.16
N ILE A 167 -4.63 5.02 7.23
CA ILE A 167 -4.08 4.47 8.48
C ILE A 167 -2.68 5.04 8.74
N GLY A 168 -1.84 5.06 7.72
CA GLY A 168 -0.47 5.54 7.86
C GLY A 168 0.34 5.35 6.60
N ASN A 169 1.55 5.82 6.64
CA ASN A 169 2.50 5.76 5.53
C ASN A 169 3.93 5.64 6.01
N ALA A 170 4.80 5.27 5.12
CA ALA A 170 6.24 5.36 5.29
C ALA A 170 6.90 5.68 3.95
N ALA A 171 7.99 6.45 3.98
CA ALA A 171 8.81 6.76 2.81
C ALA A 171 10.29 6.62 3.15
N ASP A 172 11.06 6.08 2.22
CA ASP A 172 12.50 5.95 2.32
C ASP A 172 13.17 7.32 2.31
N GLY A 173 14.19 7.48 3.12
CA GLY A 173 14.87 8.75 3.31
C GLY A 173 14.16 9.67 4.30
N SER A 174 14.88 10.72 4.70
CA SER A 174 14.44 11.67 5.73
C SER A 174 13.61 12.84 5.20
N SER A 175 13.40 12.95 3.90
CA SER A 175 12.80 14.14 3.33
C SER A 175 11.28 14.10 3.45
N ALA A 176 10.80 14.40 4.62
CA ALA A 176 9.40 14.68 4.91
C ALA A 176 8.93 16.01 4.30
N ASN A 177 9.33 16.30 3.07
CA ASN A 177 8.96 17.55 2.42
C ASN A 177 7.63 17.48 1.69
N TYR A 178 6.97 16.33 1.70
CA TYR A 178 5.70 16.09 1.04
C TYR A 178 4.57 16.22 2.03
N GLY A 179 3.70 17.14 1.77
CA GLY A 179 2.53 17.36 2.58
C GLY A 179 2.84 17.94 3.96
N THR A 180 1.88 18.61 4.51
CA THR A 180 1.94 19.13 5.87
C THR A 180 1.12 18.21 6.76
N PRO A 181 1.70 17.57 7.77
CA PRO A 181 0.93 16.77 8.72
C PRO A 181 -0.05 17.71 9.44
N ALA A 182 -1.32 17.55 9.18
CA ALA A 182 -2.33 18.43 9.74
C ALA A 182 -2.94 17.89 11.04
N THR A 183 -3.02 16.56 11.21
CA THR A 183 -3.73 15.92 12.31
C THR A 183 -3.04 14.63 12.72
N SER A 184 -3.44 14.09 13.87
CA SER A 184 -3.08 12.75 14.30
C SER A 184 -4.19 11.76 13.98
N LEU A 185 -3.81 10.52 13.72
CA LEU A 185 -4.72 9.39 13.58
C LEU A 185 -4.67 8.56 14.87
N THR A 186 -5.82 8.26 15.44
CA THR A 186 -5.91 7.33 16.57
C THR A 186 -6.22 5.94 16.04
N LEU A 187 -5.31 5.02 16.26
CA LEU A 187 -5.48 3.61 15.91
C LEU A 187 -6.50 2.93 16.85
N ALA A 188 -6.93 1.72 16.51
CA ALA A 188 -7.93 0.98 17.28
C ALA A 188 -7.49 0.64 18.72
N ASP A 189 -6.19 0.54 18.98
CA ASP A 189 -5.60 0.31 20.30
C ASP A 189 -5.42 1.60 21.13
N GLY A 190 -5.83 2.74 20.59
CA GLY A 190 -5.65 4.05 21.21
C GLY A 190 -4.30 4.71 20.93
N THR A 191 -3.40 4.06 20.17
CA THR A 191 -2.13 4.66 19.76
C THR A 191 -2.39 5.84 18.83
N VAL A 192 -1.78 6.99 19.14
CA VAL A 192 -1.89 8.18 18.31
C VAL A 192 -0.67 8.27 17.42
N VAL A 193 -0.89 8.23 16.10
CA VAL A 193 0.15 8.45 15.09
C VAL A 193 -0.11 9.75 14.34
N PRO A 194 0.92 10.53 14.01
CA PRO A 194 0.73 11.74 13.23
C PRO A 194 0.20 11.39 11.83
N ASN A 195 -0.96 11.93 11.49
CA ASN A 195 -1.51 11.79 10.14
C ASN A 195 -0.69 12.64 9.18
N GLY A 196 -0.37 12.08 8.02
CA GLY A 196 0.46 12.75 7.03
C GLY A 196 1.94 12.88 7.40
N THR A 197 2.39 12.22 8.46
CA THR A 197 3.82 12.11 8.75
C THR A 197 4.42 11.02 7.89
N ILE A 198 5.50 11.36 7.20
CA ILE A 198 6.28 10.39 6.45
C ILE A 198 7.24 9.73 7.42
N ASN A 199 7.05 8.43 7.63
CA ASN A 199 7.84 7.61 8.54
C ASN A 199 8.85 6.80 7.73
N GLY A 200 9.99 7.39 7.43
CA GLY A 200 11.18 6.68 6.98
C GLY A 200 12.09 6.37 8.16
N ASP A 201 13.12 5.58 7.94
CA ASP A 201 14.16 5.33 8.95
C ASP A 201 15.25 6.41 8.97
N GLY A 202 15.14 7.43 8.13
CA GLY A 202 16.09 8.52 7.98
C GLY A 202 17.24 8.24 7.01
N ASN A 203 17.31 7.03 6.43
CA ASN A 203 18.32 6.63 5.47
C ASN A 203 17.67 6.44 4.10
N ALA A 204 18.30 6.92 3.04
CA ALA A 204 17.90 6.66 1.67
C ALA A 204 18.65 5.42 1.16
N ASP A 205 18.19 4.24 1.56
CA ASP A 205 18.86 2.97 1.28
C ASP A 205 18.05 2.03 0.37
N GLY A 206 16.93 2.51 -0.17
CA GLY A 206 16.06 1.75 -1.05
C GLY A 206 15.10 0.83 -0.32
N VAL A 207 14.93 0.98 0.99
CA VAL A 207 14.02 0.19 1.83
C VAL A 207 13.19 1.09 2.71
N VAL A 208 11.90 0.78 2.83
CA VAL A 208 11.01 1.48 3.75
C VAL A 208 10.18 0.46 4.51
N THR A 209 9.99 0.69 5.81
CA THR A 209 9.24 -0.21 6.68
C THR A 209 8.31 0.60 7.59
N GLY A 210 7.09 0.09 7.80
CA GLY A 210 6.13 0.62 8.76
C GLY A 210 5.43 -0.48 9.51
N SER A 211 5.17 -0.28 10.80
CA SER A 211 4.46 -1.23 11.65
C SER A 211 3.19 -0.60 12.20
N PHE A 212 2.08 -1.33 12.14
CA PHE A 212 0.74 -0.85 12.46
C PHE A 212 -0.01 -1.89 13.27
N TYR A 213 -0.73 -1.45 14.30
CA TYR A 213 -1.75 -2.28 14.91
C TYR A 213 -3.06 -2.14 14.16
N LEU A 214 -3.58 -3.25 13.63
CA LEU A 214 -4.75 -3.25 12.76
C LEU A 214 -5.84 -4.17 13.31
N THR A 215 -7.08 -3.71 13.17
CA THR A 215 -8.27 -4.53 13.46
C THR A 215 -8.59 -5.47 12.31
N ALA A 216 -9.43 -6.47 12.54
CA ALA A 216 -9.97 -7.32 11.47
C ALA A 216 -10.58 -6.47 10.35
N GLY A 217 -10.32 -6.84 9.10
CA GLY A 217 -10.80 -6.13 7.91
C GLY A 217 -9.96 -6.36 6.68
N ASP A 218 -10.35 -5.71 5.59
CA ASP A 218 -9.64 -5.71 4.31
C ASP A 218 -8.83 -4.43 4.16
N TYR A 219 -7.62 -4.56 3.64
CA TYR A 219 -6.64 -3.50 3.57
C TYR A 219 -6.00 -3.42 2.19
N SER A 220 -5.69 -2.21 1.79
CA SER A 220 -4.90 -1.91 0.59
C SER A 220 -3.66 -1.12 0.94
N VAL A 221 -2.58 -1.43 0.22
CA VAL A 221 -1.31 -0.70 0.31
C VAL A 221 -0.98 -0.18 -1.09
N PHE A 222 -0.72 1.10 -1.21
CA PHE A 222 -0.26 1.71 -2.46
C PHE A 222 1.21 2.07 -2.30
N ALA A 223 2.06 1.38 -3.05
CA ALA A 223 3.50 1.58 -3.01
C ALA A 223 3.98 2.22 -4.32
N GLY A 224 4.90 3.15 -4.22
CA GLY A 224 5.45 3.89 -5.36
C GLY A 224 6.73 4.62 -5.03
N GLY A 225 7.21 5.43 -5.95
CA GLY A 225 8.41 6.23 -5.78
C GLY A 225 8.12 7.57 -5.10
N ALA A 226 9.06 7.99 -4.28
CA ALA A 226 9.05 9.26 -3.55
C ALA A 226 10.17 10.22 -3.99
N ASN A 227 10.62 10.11 -5.24
CA ASN A 227 11.67 11.00 -5.76
C ASN A 227 11.06 12.26 -6.38
N TYR A 228 11.13 13.37 -5.67
CA TYR A 228 10.64 14.68 -6.15
C TYR A 228 11.76 15.68 -6.38
N SER A 229 12.97 15.20 -6.70
CA SER A 229 14.15 16.05 -6.91
C SER A 229 14.12 16.88 -8.21
N GLY A 230 13.04 16.85 -8.96
CA GLY A 230 12.86 17.62 -10.20
C GLY A 230 13.41 16.93 -11.46
N VAL A 231 13.97 15.75 -11.33
CA VAL A 231 14.37 14.90 -12.47
C VAL A 231 13.49 13.66 -12.47
N ASN A 232 12.28 13.85 -12.93
CA ASN A 232 11.30 12.78 -13.01
C ASN A 232 11.58 11.90 -14.21
N THR A 233 11.63 10.60 -14.03
CA THR A 233 11.76 9.64 -15.11
C THR A 233 10.49 8.80 -15.23
N ASN A 234 9.95 8.68 -16.43
CA ASN A 234 8.82 7.79 -16.73
C ASN A 234 9.29 6.36 -17.04
N THR A 235 10.38 5.94 -16.40
CA THR A 235 10.94 4.59 -16.52
C THR A 235 10.30 3.70 -15.47
N SER A 236 10.07 2.45 -15.80
CA SER A 236 9.56 1.48 -14.83
C SER A 236 10.68 0.96 -13.93
N TYR A 237 10.42 0.95 -12.63
CA TYR A 237 11.33 0.49 -11.59
C TYR A 237 10.79 -0.75 -10.90
N GLY A 238 11.71 -1.63 -10.48
CA GLY A 238 11.37 -2.85 -9.76
C GLY A 238 11.22 -2.62 -8.26
N ILE A 239 10.20 -3.24 -7.68
CA ILE A 239 9.95 -3.26 -6.24
C ILE A 239 9.57 -4.66 -5.77
N GLN A 240 9.81 -4.93 -4.50
CA GLN A 240 9.18 -6.03 -3.76
C GLN A 240 8.48 -5.50 -2.51
N GLY A 241 7.43 -6.20 -2.10
CA GLY A 241 6.73 -5.93 -0.84
C GLY A 241 6.77 -7.15 0.07
N THR A 242 7.01 -6.94 1.36
CA THR A 242 6.91 -7.95 2.40
C THR A 242 5.86 -7.53 3.42
N PHE A 243 4.99 -8.46 3.74
CA PHE A 243 3.98 -8.35 4.77
C PHE A 243 4.29 -9.35 5.87
N THR A 244 4.28 -8.91 7.12
CA THR A 244 4.37 -9.77 8.29
C THR A 244 3.24 -9.39 9.23
N ALA A 245 2.48 -10.38 9.68
CA ALA A 245 1.46 -10.21 10.71
C ALA A 245 1.71 -11.16 11.86
N VAL A 246 1.63 -10.62 13.07
CA VAL A 246 1.76 -11.40 14.32
C VAL A 246 0.56 -11.13 15.22
N PRO A 247 0.13 -12.12 16.03
CA PRO A 247 -0.97 -11.94 16.97
C PRO A 247 -0.63 -10.86 18.00
N GLU A 248 -1.68 -10.27 18.58
CA GLU A 248 -1.51 -9.56 19.82
C GLU A 248 -0.87 -10.48 20.87
N PRO A 249 0.07 -9.98 21.69
CA PRO A 249 0.50 -10.71 22.88
C PRO A 249 -0.77 -10.98 23.70
N SER A 250 -1.17 -12.24 23.81
CA SER A 250 -2.40 -12.57 24.53
C SER A 250 -2.24 -12.07 25.96
N THR A 251 -3.08 -11.14 26.39
CA THR A 251 -3.14 -10.66 27.80
C THR A 251 -3.25 -11.82 28.78
N TRP A 252 -3.90 -12.91 28.36
CA TRP A 252 -3.98 -14.16 29.10
C TRP A 252 -2.62 -14.86 29.23
N GLY A 253 -1.79 -14.87 28.19
CA GLY A 253 -0.44 -15.41 28.26
C GLY A 253 0.43 -14.65 29.25
N LEU A 254 0.37 -13.32 29.22
CA LEU A 254 1.07 -12.46 30.18
C LEU A 254 0.55 -12.66 31.60
N LEU A 255 -0.77 -12.81 31.79
CA LEU A 255 -1.39 -13.06 33.08
C LEU A 255 -0.96 -14.43 33.64
N ILE A 256 -0.93 -15.48 32.85
CA ILE A 256 -0.46 -16.80 33.24
C ILE A 256 1.01 -16.75 33.67
N VAL A 257 1.86 -16.08 32.92
CA VAL A 257 3.28 -15.90 33.27
C VAL A 257 3.42 -15.10 34.58
N ALA A 258 2.66 -14.02 34.73
CA ALA A 258 2.67 -13.24 35.97
C ALA A 258 2.20 -14.06 37.19
N LEU A 259 1.13 -14.82 37.05
CA LEU A 259 0.64 -15.70 38.11
C LEU A 259 1.64 -16.84 38.45
N ALA A 260 2.30 -17.40 37.44
CA ALA A 260 3.34 -18.40 37.68
C ALA A 260 4.52 -17.78 38.43
N MET A 261 4.94 -16.57 38.11
CA MET A 261 6.02 -15.88 38.82
C MET A 261 5.65 -15.58 40.29
N VAL A 262 4.42 -15.11 40.53
CA VAL A 262 3.89 -14.87 41.87
C VAL A 262 3.90 -16.18 42.65
N GLY A 263 3.42 -17.29 42.08
CA GLY A 263 3.45 -18.63 42.69
C GLY A 263 4.85 -19.10 43.10
N LEU A 264 5.83 -18.87 42.22
CA LEU A 264 7.24 -19.22 42.53
C LEU A 264 7.81 -18.40 43.72
N VAL A 265 7.50 -17.10 43.75
CA VAL A 265 7.93 -16.20 44.84
C VAL A 265 7.30 -16.63 46.18
N VAL A 266 6.01 -16.89 46.19
CA VAL A 266 5.29 -17.37 47.39
C VAL A 266 5.89 -18.67 47.87
N ARG A 267 6.13 -19.63 46.99
CA ARG A 267 6.72 -20.95 47.34
C ARG A 267 8.14 -20.82 47.87
N ALA A 268 8.94 -19.91 47.31
CA ALA A 268 10.28 -19.61 47.79
C ALA A 268 10.29 -19.02 49.23
N LYS A 269 9.31 -18.14 49.54
CA LYS A 269 9.13 -17.56 50.89
C LYS A 269 8.70 -18.61 51.89
N GLN A 270 7.77 -19.49 51.54
CA GLN A 270 7.32 -20.59 52.40
C GLN A 270 8.46 -21.54 52.79
N ARG A 271 9.28 -21.97 51.83
CA ARG A 271 10.46 -22.81 52.08
C ARG A 271 11.46 -22.16 53.04
N LYS A 272 11.69 -20.82 52.90
CA LYS A 272 12.57 -20.11 53.83
C LYS A 272 11.99 -20.04 55.24
N ALA A 273 10.68 -19.88 55.39
CA ALA A 273 10.03 -19.90 56.71
C ALA A 273 10.10 -21.26 57.39
N GLU A 274 9.88 -22.36 56.64
CA GLU A 274 10.00 -23.73 57.15
C GLU A 274 11.41 -24.05 57.65
N THR A 275 12.45 -23.64 56.93
CA THR A 275 13.85 -23.85 57.31
C THR A 275 14.22 -23.02 58.57
N ALA A 276 13.64 -21.85 58.76
CA ALA A 276 13.89 -21.00 59.95
C ALA A 276 13.21 -21.54 61.21
N THR A 277 12.18 -22.37 61.11
CA THR A 277 11.45 -22.96 62.25
C THR A 277 12.07 -24.24 62.73
N GLN A 278 13.00 -24.85 61.99
CA GLN A 278 13.70 -26.08 62.34
C GLN A 278 15.08 -25.86 62.99
N GLN A 279 15.47 -24.62 63.20
CA GLN A 279 16.66 -24.23 63.97
C GLN A 279 16.25 -23.68 65.34
#